data_ac8303037ff374b2a468b9c70d1efff6
#
_entry.id   ac8303037ff374b2a468b9c70d1efff6
#
_cell.length_a   1.000
_cell.length_b   1.000
_cell.length_c   1.000
_cell.angle_alpha   90.00
_cell.angle_beta   90.00
_cell.angle_gamma   90.00
#
_symmetry.space_group_name_H-M   'P 1'
#
loop_
_entity.id
_entity.type
_entity.pdbx_description
1 polymer ?
#
loop_
_entity_poly.entity_id
_entity_poly.type
_entity_poly.pdbx_seq_one_letter_code
_entity_poly.pdbx_strand_id
1 'polypeptide(L)'
;MRNKIVEVGFILFFILSFLSCNSNTPVPNDGLLKVVYVESDSAIVNPERGFYSQQDYYSSNMNNVLSVSAVKAQRYIGHTLMLTMYYLDQFRDKPISNEFLSLIETNMKAIRAGGCKCILRFAYTPDQNSKPWDAPQDIVLQHIQQLTPYLIEYSDIIYVMQAGFVGVWGEWYYTSNFIMSPSTQDDFAPRRAVLNALLSSLPKDRMICVRTPAFKINCFNITNADTLTQATAYNQSDLSRIACHNDCFLADGSDMGTFESAQEMKFWQQDSRYTAMGGETCQPSSYSDCSNALIQMQKYHWSYLNSGYNGSVINDWLINGCMDEINKGLGYRFVLTQGKFTQKPVAGNTFSAELSIKNVGFSSPFNPRNVEMIFSSKTDSTDKYIVKLDCDPRQWFAGGEYSINAKYTLPVEMKGKEYDVSLNLPDPRTTLSNRPEYSIHLANVNVWSKSTGLNKLLTITVN
;
A
#
# COMPACT_ATOMS: atom_id res chain seq x y z
N MET A 1 -81.10 -3.46 -21.43
CA MET A 1 -81.43 -2.30 -20.59
C MET A 1 -80.34 -2.12 -19.57
N ARG A 2 -79.48 -1.15 -19.74
CA ARG A 2 -78.73 -0.34 -18.73
C ARG A 2 -77.66 0.49 -19.43
N ASN A 3 -77.85 1.76 -19.28
CA ASN A 3 -77.08 2.82 -19.92
C ASN A 3 -75.63 2.84 -19.47
N LYS A 4 -74.71 3.04 -20.45
CA LYS A 4 -73.35 3.47 -20.19
C LYS A 4 -73.31 4.98 -20.29
N ILE A 5 -72.93 5.63 -19.18
CA ILE A 5 -72.60 7.04 -19.13
C ILE A 5 -71.12 7.18 -19.55
N VAL A 6 -70.88 8.01 -20.56
CA VAL A 6 -69.55 8.37 -21.01
C VAL A 6 -69.20 9.69 -20.31
N GLU A 7 -68.23 9.68 -19.40
CA GLU A 7 -67.63 10.91 -18.85
C GLU A 7 -66.53 11.39 -19.79
N VAL A 8 -66.75 12.61 -20.32
CA VAL A 8 -65.74 13.33 -21.12
C VAL A 8 -64.89 14.16 -20.11
N GLY A 9 -63.65 13.69 -19.85
CA GLY A 9 -62.69 14.43 -19.09
C GLY A 9 -62.04 15.54 -19.91
N PHE A 10 -62.21 16.80 -19.52
CA PHE A 10 -61.52 17.98 -20.04
C PHE A 10 -60.08 17.98 -19.49
N ILE A 11 -59.07 17.77 -20.34
CA ILE A 11 -57.66 17.97 -19.98
C ILE A 11 -57.34 19.45 -20.23
N LEU A 12 -57.15 20.18 -19.17
CA LEU A 12 -56.63 21.55 -19.17
C LEU A 12 -55.12 21.49 -19.35
N PHE A 13 -54.59 21.87 -20.50
CA PHE A 13 -53.16 22.11 -20.71
C PHE A 13 -52.74 23.43 -20.08
N PHE A 14 -52.03 23.37 -18.96
CA PHE A 14 -51.32 24.53 -18.42
C PHE A 14 -49.99 24.66 -19.19
N ILE A 15 -49.89 25.64 -20.07
CA ILE A 15 -48.63 26.08 -20.66
C ILE A 15 -47.89 26.91 -19.61
N LEU A 16 -46.93 26.31 -18.91
CA LEU A 16 -45.95 27.05 -18.13
C LEU A 16 -44.92 27.63 -19.06
N SER A 17 -45.02 28.94 -19.35
CA SER A 17 -43.97 29.73 -19.98
C SER A 17 -42.82 29.89 -18.99
N PHE A 18 -41.74 29.11 -19.20
CA PHE A 18 -40.46 29.35 -18.54
C PHE A 18 -39.85 30.65 -19.08
N LEU A 19 -40.01 31.75 -18.37
CA LEU A 19 -39.17 32.92 -18.52
C LEU A 19 -37.77 32.56 -18.08
N SER A 20 -36.89 32.18 -19.02
CA SER A 20 -35.45 32.07 -18.82
C SER A 20 -34.91 33.46 -18.56
N CYS A 21 -34.76 33.84 -17.30
CA CYS A 21 -33.89 34.93 -16.91
C CYS A 21 -32.45 34.51 -17.18
N ASN A 22 -31.92 34.84 -18.35
CA ASN A 22 -30.48 34.89 -18.59
C ASN A 22 -29.88 36.01 -17.74
N SER A 23 -29.62 35.74 -16.46
CA SER A 23 -28.71 36.56 -15.68
C SER A 23 -27.28 36.20 -16.12
N ASN A 24 -26.77 36.92 -17.13
CA ASN A 24 -25.35 37.06 -17.40
C ASN A 24 -24.70 37.82 -16.24
N THR A 25 -24.67 37.23 -15.06
CA THR A 25 -23.71 37.64 -14.04
C THR A 25 -22.37 37.09 -14.51
N PRO A 26 -21.36 37.91 -14.79
CA PRO A 26 -20.01 37.43 -15.10
C PRO A 26 -19.58 36.55 -13.92
N VAL A 27 -19.29 35.28 -14.18
CA VAL A 27 -18.59 34.45 -13.18
C VAL A 27 -17.33 35.23 -12.81
N PRO A 28 -17.11 35.55 -11.54
CA PRO A 28 -15.92 36.28 -11.14
C PRO A 28 -14.73 35.53 -11.70
N ASN A 29 -13.91 36.19 -12.50
CA ASN A 29 -12.63 35.65 -12.91
C ASN A 29 -11.76 35.66 -11.66
N ASP A 30 -11.66 34.52 -10.97
CA ASP A 30 -10.89 34.32 -9.74
C ASP A 30 -9.37 34.45 -9.97
N GLY A 31 -8.95 34.78 -11.21
CA GLY A 31 -7.54 34.90 -11.60
C GLY A 31 -6.80 33.55 -11.62
N LEU A 32 -7.55 32.43 -11.61
CA LEU A 32 -7.00 31.10 -11.64
C LEU A 32 -7.19 30.44 -13.03
N LEU A 33 -6.13 29.78 -13.48
CA LEU A 33 -6.16 28.90 -14.63
C LEU A 33 -6.65 27.52 -14.19
N LYS A 34 -7.73 27.01 -14.77
CA LYS A 34 -8.23 25.67 -14.55
C LYS A 34 -7.65 24.71 -15.58
N VAL A 35 -7.06 23.61 -15.08
CA VAL A 35 -6.56 22.47 -15.87
C VAL A 35 -7.32 21.21 -15.48
N VAL A 36 -7.81 20.44 -16.46
CA VAL A 36 -8.47 19.15 -16.25
C VAL A 36 -7.53 18.05 -16.73
N TYR A 37 -7.40 16.98 -15.95
CA TYR A 37 -6.51 15.87 -16.27
C TYR A 37 -7.32 14.63 -16.66
N VAL A 38 -6.83 13.91 -17.64
CA VAL A 38 -7.48 12.69 -18.14
C VAL A 38 -6.95 11.50 -17.35
N GLU A 39 -7.86 10.69 -16.80
CA GLU A 39 -7.53 9.42 -16.17
C GLU A 39 -6.95 8.43 -17.20
N SER A 40 -5.94 7.67 -16.77
CA SER A 40 -5.35 6.58 -17.55
C SER A 40 -5.93 5.24 -17.13
N ASP A 41 -6.31 4.42 -18.08
CA ASP A 41 -6.75 3.03 -17.82
C ASP A 41 -5.57 2.03 -17.74
N SER A 42 -4.33 2.48 -17.94
CA SER A 42 -3.16 1.60 -17.93
C SER A 42 -2.85 1.04 -16.53
N ALA A 43 -2.36 -0.18 -16.47
CA ALA A 43 -1.71 -0.70 -15.28
C ALA A 43 -0.43 0.10 -15.00
N ILE A 44 -0.27 0.58 -13.76
CA ILE A 44 0.83 1.44 -13.36
C ILE A 44 1.71 0.72 -12.34
N VAL A 45 3.00 0.65 -12.67
CA VAL A 45 4.02 0.03 -11.82
C VAL A 45 4.44 1.02 -10.73
N ASN A 46 3.65 1.11 -9.67
CA ASN A 46 3.88 1.98 -8.52
C ASN A 46 4.56 1.24 -7.36
N PRO A 47 5.38 1.92 -6.55
CA PRO A 47 5.98 1.31 -5.36
C PRO A 47 4.94 0.90 -4.32
N GLU A 48 5.26 -0.11 -3.51
CA GLU A 48 4.51 -0.48 -2.31
C GLU A 48 3.04 -0.90 -2.56
N ARG A 49 2.75 -1.53 -3.71
CA ARG A 49 1.42 -2.05 -4.04
C ARG A 49 1.47 -3.14 -5.12
N GLY A 50 0.34 -3.85 -5.27
CA GLY A 50 0.11 -4.72 -6.42
C GLY A 50 0.52 -6.17 -6.19
N PHE A 51 0.64 -6.92 -7.25
CA PHE A 51 1.12 -8.29 -7.17
C PHE A 51 2.58 -8.36 -6.77
N TYR A 52 2.94 -9.44 -6.07
CA TYR A 52 4.32 -9.77 -5.70
C TYR A 52 4.69 -11.19 -6.07
N SER A 53 5.98 -11.47 -6.19
CA SER A 53 6.54 -12.82 -6.28
C SER A 53 7.19 -13.22 -4.97
N GLN A 54 7.23 -14.52 -4.69
CA GLN A 54 7.92 -15.09 -3.53
C GLN A 54 9.29 -15.63 -3.91
N GLN A 55 10.25 -15.46 -2.99
CA GLN A 55 11.60 -15.98 -3.08
C GLN A 55 11.99 -16.60 -1.74
N ASP A 56 12.34 -17.88 -1.76
CA ASP A 56 12.70 -18.65 -0.58
C ASP A 56 14.21 -18.85 -0.49
N TYR A 57 14.75 -18.55 0.70
CA TYR A 57 16.18 -18.69 1.02
C TYR A 57 16.32 -19.60 2.24
N TYR A 58 17.17 -20.61 2.13
CA TYR A 58 17.40 -21.61 3.19
C TYR A 58 18.79 -21.47 3.76
N SER A 59 18.92 -21.52 5.08
CA SER A 59 20.24 -21.52 5.72
C SER A 59 21.05 -22.78 5.41
N SER A 60 20.41 -23.84 4.96
CA SER A 60 21.04 -25.05 4.41
C SER A 60 21.53 -24.90 2.96
N ASN A 61 21.14 -23.83 2.24
CA ASN A 61 21.56 -23.58 0.86
C ASN A 61 22.04 -22.14 0.64
N MET A 62 23.31 -21.90 0.95
CA MET A 62 23.95 -20.58 0.87
C MET A 62 24.26 -20.11 -0.55
N ASN A 63 24.07 -20.96 -1.57
CA ASN A 63 24.37 -20.64 -2.97
C ASN A 63 23.23 -19.90 -3.67
N ASN A 64 22.01 -19.90 -3.07
CA ASN A 64 20.87 -19.18 -3.60
C ASN A 64 20.92 -17.71 -3.16
N VAL A 65 21.55 -16.86 -3.99
CA VAL A 65 21.72 -15.42 -3.71
C VAL A 65 20.94 -14.60 -4.72
N LEU A 66 20.19 -13.62 -4.25
CA LEU A 66 19.41 -12.73 -5.10
C LEU A 66 20.32 -11.78 -5.89
N SER A 67 20.16 -11.77 -7.22
CA SER A 67 20.88 -10.82 -8.07
C SER A 67 20.06 -9.54 -8.35
N VAL A 68 20.74 -8.42 -8.58
CA VAL A 68 20.10 -7.16 -9.01
C VAL A 68 19.32 -7.33 -10.31
N SER A 69 19.81 -8.18 -11.24
CA SER A 69 19.13 -8.46 -12.51
C SER A 69 17.81 -9.21 -12.29
N ALA A 70 17.76 -10.15 -11.34
CA ALA A 70 16.52 -10.85 -10.99
C ALA A 70 15.49 -9.90 -10.40
N VAL A 71 15.89 -8.97 -9.53
CA VAL A 71 15.00 -7.92 -8.98
C VAL A 71 14.48 -6.99 -10.08
N LYS A 72 15.34 -6.55 -11.00
CA LYS A 72 14.92 -5.74 -12.17
C LYS A 72 13.95 -6.48 -13.08
N ALA A 73 14.11 -7.82 -13.25
CA ALA A 73 13.18 -8.64 -14.01
C ALA A 73 11.79 -8.68 -13.36
N GLN A 74 11.69 -8.77 -12.02
CA GLN A 74 10.42 -8.66 -11.31
C GLN A 74 9.75 -7.32 -11.57
N ARG A 75 10.51 -6.23 -11.46
CA ARG A 75 9.98 -4.91 -11.75
C ARG A 75 9.53 -4.74 -13.21
N TYR A 76 10.22 -5.37 -14.16
CA TYR A 76 9.85 -5.34 -15.58
C TYR A 76 8.48 -5.96 -15.85
N ILE A 77 8.12 -7.02 -15.14
CA ILE A 77 6.78 -7.65 -15.23
C ILE A 77 5.72 -6.96 -14.35
N GLY A 78 6.05 -5.84 -13.71
CA GLY A 78 5.12 -5.03 -12.94
C GLY A 78 5.15 -5.25 -11.41
N HIS A 79 5.98 -6.16 -10.90
CA HIS A 79 6.10 -6.40 -9.46
C HIS A 79 7.09 -5.43 -8.83
N THR A 80 6.59 -4.58 -7.92
CA THR A 80 7.43 -3.67 -7.11
C THR A 80 7.70 -4.20 -5.71
N LEU A 81 7.05 -5.30 -5.36
CA LEU A 81 7.18 -6.02 -4.10
C LEU A 81 7.66 -7.44 -4.35
N MET A 82 8.43 -7.97 -3.40
CA MET A 82 8.88 -9.35 -3.36
C MET A 82 8.71 -9.88 -1.93
N LEU A 83 8.03 -11.02 -1.74
CA LEU A 83 8.09 -11.73 -0.46
C LEU A 83 9.43 -12.44 -0.40
N THR A 84 10.27 -12.08 0.56
CA THR A 84 11.52 -12.76 0.87
C THR A 84 11.35 -13.58 2.13
N MET A 85 11.28 -14.89 1.93
CA MET A 85 11.21 -15.89 3.00
C MET A 85 12.60 -16.39 3.33
N TYR A 86 13.02 -16.24 4.59
CA TYR A 86 14.28 -16.78 5.07
C TYR A 86 14.02 -17.93 6.04
N TYR A 87 14.36 -19.15 5.63
CA TYR A 87 14.24 -20.34 6.45
C TYR A 87 15.52 -20.55 7.25
N LEU A 88 15.41 -20.42 8.57
CA LEU A 88 16.47 -20.61 9.58
C LEU A 88 16.56 -22.11 9.94
N ASP A 89 16.50 -23.00 8.95
CA ASP A 89 16.36 -24.43 9.09
C ASP A 89 17.55 -25.10 9.81
N GLN A 90 18.73 -24.46 9.79
CA GLN A 90 19.94 -24.90 10.50
C GLN A 90 20.12 -24.28 11.90
N PHE A 91 19.21 -23.38 12.34
CA PHE A 91 19.44 -22.53 13.52
C PHE A 91 18.33 -22.67 14.58
N ARG A 92 17.59 -23.79 14.65
CA ARG A 92 16.50 -23.97 15.62
C ARG A 92 16.96 -24.02 17.08
N ASP A 93 18.27 -24.23 17.34
CA ASP A 93 18.87 -24.41 18.67
C ASP A 93 20.16 -23.61 18.89
N LYS A 94 20.50 -22.73 17.97
CA LYS A 94 21.75 -21.96 17.98
C LYS A 94 21.62 -20.63 17.26
N PRO A 95 22.54 -19.66 17.48
CA PRO A 95 22.55 -18.39 16.77
C PRO A 95 22.63 -18.52 15.25
N ILE A 96 22.08 -17.54 14.53
CA ILE A 96 22.26 -17.40 13.08
C ILE A 96 23.74 -17.18 12.78
N SER A 97 24.29 -17.90 11.79
CA SER A 97 25.69 -17.72 11.42
C SER A 97 25.93 -16.40 10.67
N ASN A 98 27.16 -15.89 10.76
CA ASN A 98 27.56 -14.66 10.07
C ASN A 98 27.43 -14.79 8.54
N GLU A 99 27.65 -15.98 7.99
CA GLU A 99 27.53 -16.26 6.55
C GLU A 99 26.07 -16.08 6.11
N PHE A 100 25.10 -16.60 6.89
CA PHE A 100 23.68 -16.43 6.55
C PHE A 100 23.21 -14.98 6.73
N LEU A 101 23.67 -14.29 7.76
CA LEU A 101 23.43 -12.86 7.94
C LEU A 101 23.99 -12.04 6.76
N SER A 102 25.18 -12.40 6.24
CA SER A 102 25.77 -11.77 5.06
C SER A 102 24.99 -12.06 3.77
N LEU A 103 24.40 -13.25 3.64
CA LEU A 103 23.48 -13.57 2.53
C LEU A 103 22.22 -12.70 2.59
N ILE A 104 21.59 -12.57 3.77
CA ILE A 104 20.45 -11.67 3.97
C ILE A 104 20.81 -10.24 3.54
N GLU A 105 21.94 -9.74 4.01
CA GLU A 105 22.43 -8.40 3.67
C GLU A 105 22.63 -8.24 2.15
N THR A 106 23.23 -9.21 1.50
CA THR A 106 23.46 -9.21 0.05
C THR A 106 22.14 -9.13 -0.72
N ASN A 107 21.14 -9.91 -0.31
CA ASN A 107 19.82 -9.89 -0.90
C ASN A 107 19.13 -8.54 -0.70
N MET A 108 19.21 -7.93 0.49
CA MET A 108 18.66 -6.58 0.76
C MET A 108 19.32 -5.51 -0.12
N LYS A 109 20.65 -5.58 -0.31
CA LYS A 109 21.37 -4.69 -1.25
C LYS A 109 20.88 -4.86 -2.69
N ALA A 110 20.64 -6.12 -3.11
CA ALA A 110 20.12 -6.40 -4.46
C ALA A 110 18.71 -5.85 -4.67
N ILE A 111 17.80 -5.97 -3.67
CA ILE A 111 16.43 -5.43 -3.71
C ILE A 111 16.49 -3.90 -3.84
N ARG A 112 17.27 -3.22 -2.99
CA ARG A 112 17.45 -1.75 -3.05
C ARG A 112 17.97 -1.31 -4.42
N ALA A 113 19.01 -1.97 -4.94
CA ALA A 113 19.61 -1.63 -6.22
C ALA A 113 18.70 -1.94 -7.41
N GLY A 114 17.89 -2.99 -7.33
CA GLY A 114 16.96 -3.41 -8.38
C GLY A 114 15.66 -2.61 -8.46
N GLY A 115 15.34 -1.79 -7.44
CA GLY A 115 14.19 -0.89 -7.47
C GLY A 115 12.88 -1.51 -6.95
N CYS A 116 12.95 -2.56 -6.14
CA CYS A 116 11.82 -3.17 -5.44
C CYS A 116 11.91 -2.92 -3.94
N LYS A 117 10.82 -3.22 -3.22
CA LYS A 117 10.79 -3.39 -1.77
C LYS A 117 10.41 -4.81 -1.40
N CYS A 118 10.68 -5.23 -0.16
CA CYS A 118 10.36 -6.58 0.28
C CYS A 118 9.22 -6.59 1.31
N ILE A 119 8.42 -7.64 1.22
CA ILE A 119 7.65 -8.21 2.31
C ILE A 119 8.60 -9.21 2.95
N LEU A 120 8.91 -9.07 4.23
CA LEU A 120 9.96 -9.85 4.89
C LEU A 120 9.35 -10.86 5.86
N ARG A 121 9.74 -12.14 5.76
CA ARG A 121 9.33 -13.17 6.72
C ARG A 121 10.49 -14.12 7.02
N PHE A 122 10.62 -14.51 8.28
CA PHE A 122 11.52 -15.55 8.75
C PHE A 122 10.71 -16.73 9.26
N ALA A 123 11.18 -17.95 9.02
CA ALA A 123 10.59 -19.17 9.52
C ALA A 123 11.69 -20.25 9.69
N TYR A 124 11.34 -21.38 10.27
CA TYR A 124 12.33 -22.47 10.47
C TYR A 124 12.13 -23.63 9.50
N THR A 125 10.92 -23.84 8.97
CA THR A 125 10.65 -24.90 8.02
C THR A 125 9.39 -24.62 7.20
N PRO A 126 9.37 -25.00 5.90
CA PRO A 126 8.15 -25.09 5.11
C PRO A 126 7.46 -26.45 5.20
N ASP A 127 8.04 -27.44 5.90
CA ASP A 127 7.59 -28.82 5.89
C ASP A 127 6.92 -29.22 7.20
N GLN A 128 5.63 -29.55 7.13
CA GLN A 128 4.83 -30.03 8.27
C GLN A 128 5.35 -31.37 8.85
N ASN A 129 6.14 -32.14 8.11
CA ASN A 129 6.72 -33.37 8.58
C ASN A 129 8.10 -33.17 9.29
N SER A 130 8.69 -31.97 9.17
CA SER A 130 10.01 -31.65 9.72
C SER A 130 9.93 -30.97 11.07
N LYS A 131 9.70 -31.74 12.15
CA LYS A 131 9.75 -31.22 13.53
C LYS A 131 11.19 -31.07 14.06
N PRO A 132 11.46 -30.14 15.00
CA PRO A 132 10.54 -29.11 15.51
C PRO A 132 10.23 -28.04 14.45
N TRP A 133 8.97 -27.57 14.42
CA TRP A 133 8.51 -26.62 13.40
C TRP A 133 9.04 -25.19 13.63
N ASP A 134 9.38 -24.87 14.87
CA ASP A 134 9.94 -23.58 15.29
C ASP A 134 11.04 -23.78 16.35
N ALA A 135 11.72 -22.72 16.71
CA ALA A 135 12.71 -22.68 17.79
C ALA A 135 12.06 -22.34 19.13
N PRO A 136 12.70 -22.67 20.26
CA PRO A 136 12.33 -22.14 21.57
C PRO A 136 12.30 -20.61 21.61
N GLN A 137 11.46 -20.03 22.47
CA GLN A 137 11.25 -18.59 22.55
C GLN A 137 12.54 -17.78 22.72
N ASP A 138 13.46 -18.24 23.58
CA ASP A 138 14.74 -17.58 23.83
C ASP A 138 15.62 -17.53 22.57
N ILE A 139 15.64 -18.60 21.79
CA ILE A 139 16.36 -18.67 20.51
C ILE A 139 15.68 -17.73 19.48
N VAL A 140 14.35 -17.71 19.41
CA VAL A 140 13.62 -16.75 18.53
C VAL A 140 14.00 -15.31 18.89
N LEU A 141 13.99 -14.96 20.17
CA LEU A 141 14.36 -13.60 20.63
C LEU A 141 15.83 -13.27 20.33
N GLN A 142 16.74 -14.24 20.47
CA GLN A 142 18.15 -14.07 20.09
C GLN A 142 18.30 -13.83 18.57
N HIS A 143 17.57 -14.56 17.72
CA HIS A 143 17.59 -14.35 16.29
C HIS A 143 17.07 -12.96 15.90
N ILE A 144 15.97 -12.51 16.48
CA ILE A 144 15.45 -11.16 16.27
C ILE A 144 16.50 -10.10 16.66
N GLN A 145 17.20 -10.30 17.78
CA GLN A 145 18.28 -9.42 18.20
C GLN A 145 19.44 -9.39 17.18
N GLN A 146 19.86 -10.55 16.65
CA GLN A 146 20.90 -10.63 15.60
C GLN A 146 20.48 -9.94 14.30
N LEU A 147 19.19 -10.01 13.95
CA LEU A 147 18.64 -9.38 12.74
C LEU A 147 18.41 -7.88 12.89
N THR A 148 18.28 -7.35 14.11
CA THR A 148 17.95 -5.94 14.37
C THR A 148 18.82 -4.93 13.61
N PRO A 149 20.17 -5.04 13.54
CA PRO A 149 20.99 -4.11 12.77
C PRO A 149 20.60 -4.06 11.27
N TYR A 150 20.29 -5.20 10.70
CA TYR A 150 19.89 -5.33 9.29
C TYR A 150 18.48 -4.77 9.05
N LEU A 151 17.54 -5.03 9.98
CA LEU A 151 16.17 -4.50 9.91
C LEU A 151 16.16 -2.97 9.97
N ILE A 152 17.03 -2.36 10.74
CA ILE A 152 17.19 -0.90 10.84
C ILE A 152 17.84 -0.36 9.56
N GLU A 153 18.99 -0.91 9.14
CA GLU A 153 19.76 -0.45 7.96
C GLU A 153 18.97 -0.54 6.66
N TYR A 154 18.18 -1.61 6.48
CA TYR A 154 17.40 -1.86 5.27
C TYR A 154 15.91 -1.51 5.42
N SER A 155 15.54 -0.75 6.44
CA SER A 155 14.15 -0.33 6.68
C SER A 155 13.55 0.49 5.54
N ASP A 156 14.37 1.13 4.72
CA ASP A 156 13.94 1.86 3.53
C ASP A 156 13.27 0.96 2.47
N ILE A 157 13.77 -0.28 2.33
CA ILE A 157 13.23 -1.25 1.37
C ILE A 157 12.34 -2.31 2.01
N ILE A 158 12.21 -2.35 3.33
CA ILE A 158 11.21 -3.18 4.01
C ILE A 158 9.86 -2.47 3.90
N TYR A 159 8.97 -3.01 3.06
CA TYR A 159 7.61 -2.51 2.91
C TYR A 159 6.78 -2.83 4.15
N VAL A 160 6.80 -4.10 4.55
CA VAL A 160 6.16 -4.65 5.75
C VAL A 160 6.90 -5.91 6.16
N MET A 161 6.91 -6.22 7.45
CA MET A 161 7.41 -7.48 7.96
C MET A 161 6.24 -8.34 8.42
N GLN A 162 6.14 -9.58 7.96
CA GLN A 162 5.25 -10.57 8.54
C GLN A 162 5.91 -11.15 9.79
N ALA A 163 5.15 -11.35 10.86
CA ALA A 163 5.71 -11.68 12.17
C ALA A 163 6.62 -12.91 12.17
N GLY A 164 6.25 -13.94 11.41
CA GLY A 164 7.14 -15.09 11.19
C GLY A 164 7.51 -15.86 12.44
N PHE A 165 8.63 -16.59 12.38
CA PHE A 165 9.32 -17.33 13.44
C PHE A 165 8.52 -18.46 14.11
N VAL A 166 7.25 -18.28 14.37
CA VAL A 166 6.41 -19.25 15.11
C VAL A 166 5.66 -20.14 14.12
N GLY A 167 5.82 -21.45 14.30
CA GLY A 167 5.12 -22.47 13.51
C GLY A 167 5.69 -22.71 12.12
N VAL A 168 5.08 -23.65 11.41
CA VAL A 168 5.40 -23.95 10.01
C VAL A 168 5.15 -22.71 9.16
N TRP A 169 6.03 -22.41 8.21
CA TRP A 169 6.04 -21.20 7.36
C TRP A 169 6.10 -19.86 8.14
N GLY A 170 6.17 -19.92 9.51
CA GLY A 170 6.06 -18.70 10.32
C GLY A 170 4.64 -18.13 10.37
N GLU A 171 3.62 -18.96 10.22
CA GLU A 171 2.20 -18.56 10.19
C GLU A 171 1.48 -18.68 11.54
N TRP A 172 2.21 -18.98 12.61
CA TRP A 172 1.73 -19.05 13.98
C TRP A 172 0.81 -20.22 14.30
N TYR A 173 0.62 -21.13 13.35
CA TYR A 173 -0.02 -22.43 13.48
C TYR A 173 1.02 -23.56 13.36
N TYR A 174 0.67 -24.78 13.80
CA TYR A 174 1.56 -25.94 13.77
C TYR A 174 2.90 -25.66 14.43
N THR A 175 2.87 -25.22 15.69
CA THR A 175 4.05 -24.90 16.49
C THR A 175 4.52 -26.08 17.35
N SER A 176 5.83 -26.18 17.61
CA SER A 176 6.45 -27.17 18.51
C SER A 176 6.80 -26.61 19.86
N ASN A 177 7.13 -25.30 19.93
CA ASN A 177 7.68 -24.66 21.12
C ASN A 177 6.75 -23.59 21.72
N PHE A 178 5.64 -23.27 21.04
CA PHE A 178 4.60 -22.37 21.54
C PHE A 178 3.30 -23.17 21.75
N ILE A 179 2.33 -22.60 22.46
CA ILE A 179 1.06 -23.29 22.68
C ILE A 179 0.27 -23.34 21.38
N MET A 180 -0.12 -24.56 20.95
CA MET A 180 -0.79 -24.81 19.66
C MET A 180 -2.14 -24.07 19.55
N SER A 181 -2.95 -24.13 20.62
CA SER A 181 -4.26 -23.49 20.70
C SER A 181 -4.31 -22.59 21.93
N PRO A 182 -3.70 -21.40 21.91
CA PRO A 182 -3.68 -20.51 23.05
C PRO A 182 -5.09 -20.00 23.36
N SER A 183 -5.44 -19.94 24.64
CA SER A 183 -6.77 -19.55 25.10
C SER A 183 -6.76 -18.55 26.26
N THR A 184 -5.63 -18.41 26.96
CA THR A 184 -5.45 -17.48 28.06
C THR A 184 -4.38 -16.41 27.73
N GLN A 185 -4.37 -15.32 28.47
CA GLN A 185 -3.35 -14.27 28.31
C GLN A 185 -1.92 -14.79 28.55
N ASP A 186 -1.77 -15.77 29.43
CA ASP A 186 -0.48 -16.42 29.68
C ASP A 186 -0.05 -17.29 28.48
N ASP A 187 -0.99 -17.94 27.82
CA ASP A 187 -0.72 -18.72 26.60
C ASP A 187 -0.23 -17.83 25.44
N PHE A 188 -0.72 -16.60 25.38
CA PHE A 188 -0.29 -15.61 24.37
C PHE A 188 0.99 -14.87 24.75
N ALA A 189 1.45 -14.93 26.00
CA ALA A 189 2.62 -14.20 26.46
C ALA A 189 3.89 -14.49 25.64
N PRO A 190 4.23 -15.74 25.25
CA PRO A 190 5.40 -16.01 24.39
C PRO A 190 5.28 -15.35 23.00
N ARG A 191 4.10 -15.40 22.36
CA ARG A 191 3.87 -14.73 21.07
C ARG A 191 3.92 -13.21 21.18
N ARG A 192 3.39 -12.67 22.27
CA ARG A 192 3.51 -11.23 22.60
C ARG A 192 4.96 -10.81 22.76
N ALA A 193 5.80 -11.62 23.38
CA ALA A 193 7.23 -11.34 23.51
C ALA A 193 7.92 -11.27 22.15
N VAL A 194 7.58 -12.16 21.22
CA VAL A 194 8.08 -12.12 19.84
C VAL A 194 7.64 -10.83 19.14
N LEU A 195 6.35 -10.44 19.22
CA LEU A 195 5.86 -9.18 18.62
C LEU A 195 6.56 -7.97 19.20
N ASN A 196 6.75 -7.90 20.52
CA ASN A 196 7.43 -6.78 21.18
C ASN A 196 8.90 -6.66 20.74
N ALA A 197 9.58 -7.80 20.57
CA ALA A 197 10.95 -7.82 20.05
C ALA A 197 11.01 -7.29 18.61
N LEU A 198 10.09 -7.73 17.74
CA LEU A 198 10.00 -7.25 16.35
C LEU A 198 9.66 -5.76 16.27
N LEU A 199 8.68 -5.30 17.07
CA LEU A 199 8.30 -3.87 17.13
C LEU A 199 9.47 -2.99 17.59
N SER A 200 10.32 -3.51 18.46
CA SER A 200 11.53 -2.82 18.93
C SER A 200 12.67 -2.84 17.92
N SER A 201 12.69 -3.84 17.03
CA SER A 201 13.74 -4.05 16.02
C SER A 201 13.51 -3.29 14.72
N LEU A 202 12.31 -2.73 14.51
CA LEU A 202 11.96 -1.95 13.34
C LEU A 202 11.70 -0.48 13.68
N PRO A 203 12.03 0.47 12.78
CA PRO A 203 11.64 1.86 12.96
C PRO A 203 10.12 2.01 13.18
N LYS A 204 9.73 3.02 13.94
CA LYS A 204 8.33 3.27 14.35
C LYS A 204 7.37 3.53 13.17
N ASP A 205 7.89 3.80 11.98
CA ASP A 205 7.12 3.99 10.75
C ASP A 205 6.99 2.71 9.89
N ARG A 206 7.35 1.55 10.43
CA ARG A 206 7.18 0.24 9.77
C ARG A 206 6.18 -0.61 10.54
N MET A 207 5.39 -1.37 9.78
CA MET A 207 4.35 -2.26 10.32
C MET A 207 4.81 -3.70 10.31
N ILE A 208 4.21 -4.47 11.22
CA ILE A 208 4.35 -5.92 11.33
C ILE A 208 2.98 -6.54 11.10
N CYS A 209 2.88 -7.56 10.24
CA CYS A 209 1.65 -8.31 10.01
C CYS A 209 1.63 -9.59 10.82
N VAL A 210 0.58 -9.80 11.58
CA VAL A 210 0.23 -11.11 12.17
C VAL A 210 -0.69 -11.88 11.22
N ARG A 211 -0.74 -13.24 11.37
CA ARG A 211 -1.48 -14.12 10.45
C ARG A 211 -3.00 -13.94 10.50
N THR A 212 -3.55 -13.58 11.66
CA THR A 212 -4.99 -13.42 11.87
C THR A 212 -5.29 -12.24 12.79
N PRO A 213 -6.51 -11.66 12.75
CA PRO A 213 -6.92 -10.63 13.70
C PRO A 213 -6.91 -11.13 15.16
N ALA A 214 -7.22 -12.41 15.38
CA ALA A 214 -7.21 -13.02 16.71
C ALA A 214 -5.83 -12.85 17.40
N PHE A 215 -4.73 -12.98 16.67
CA PHE A 215 -3.39 -12.77 17.25
C PHE A 215 -3.14 -11.32 17.65
N LYS A 216 -3.60 -10.33 16.87
CA LYS A 216 -3.53 -8.93 17.28
C LYS A 216 -4.35 -8.68 18.53
N ILE A 217 -5.60 -9.12 18.53
CA ILE A 217 -6.56 -8.92 19.63
C ILE A 217 -6.03 -9.54 20.92
N ASN A 218 -5.64 -10.79 20.89
CA ASN A 218 -5.24 -11.53 22.08
C ASN A 218 -3.83 -11.15 22.58
N CYS A 219 -2.85 -10.94 21.69
CA CYS A 219 -1.50 -10.53 22.10
C CYS A 219 -1.47 -9.14 22.73
N PHE A 220 -2.37 -8.24 22.35
CA PHE A 220 -2.43 -6.89 22.94
C PHE A 220 -3.55 -6.73 23.98
N ASN A 221 -4.28 -7.80 24.28
CA ASN A 221 -5.38 -7.83 25.25
C ASN A 221 -6.42 -6.72 24.96
N ILE A 222 -6.81 -6.61 23.70
CA ILE A 222 -7.85 -5.69 23.21
C ILE A 222 -9.11 -6.49 22.84
N THR A 223 -10.17 -5.79 22.47
CA THR A 223 -11.44 -6.38 22.03
C THR A 223 -11.69 -6.11 20.53
N ASN A 224 -12.68 -6.75 19.95
CA ASN A 224 -13.12 -6.49 18.59
C ASN A 224 -13.67 -5.05 18.38
N ALA A 225 -13.87 -4.27 19.45
CA ALA A 225 -14.28 -2.87 19.36
C ALA A 225 -13.08 -1.89 19.30
N ASP A 226 -11.88 -2.35 19.67
CA ASP A 226 -10.67 -1.51 19.77
C ASP A 226 -9.92 -1.40 18.42
N THR A 227 -10.66 -1.14 17.37
CA THR A 227 -10.08 -0.91 16.03
C THR A 227 -9.39 0.44 15.93
N LEU A 228 -8.46 0.55 15.01
CA LEU A 228 -7.86 1.84 14.67
C LEU A 228 -8.91 2.80 14.12
N THR A 229 -8.69 4.07 14.41
CA THR A 229 -9.46 5.20 13.88
C THR A 229 -8.51 6.18 13.19
N GLN A 230 -9.04 7.17 12.49
CA GLN A 230 -8.21 8.22 11.88
C GLN A 230 -7.33 8.95 12.91
N ALA A 231 -7.80 9.08 14.17
CA ALA A 231 -7.05 9.72 15.24
C ALA A 231 -5.94 8.85 15.84
N THR A 232 -6.10 7.52 15.80
CA THR A 232 -5.14 6.56 16.38
C THR A 232 -4.22 5.91 15.35
N ALA A 233 -4.59 5.98 14.07
CA ALA A 233 -3.77 5.51 12.96
C ALA A 233 -2.46 6.32 12.84
N TYR A 234 -1.39 5.64 12.46
CA TYR A 234 -0.08 6.26 12.17
C TYR A 234 0.56 7.04 13.34
N ASN A 235 0.05 6.90 14.56
CA ASN A 235 0.57 7.57 15.76
C ASN A 235 1.82 6.89 16.35
N GLN A 236 2.36 5.86 15.66
CA GLN A 236 3.55 5.11 16.05
C GLN A 236 3.40 4.25 17.32
N SER A 237 2.18 4.12 17.87
CA SER A 237 1.91 3.14 18.94
C SER A 237 2.06 1.72 18.42
N ASP A 238 2.28 0.77 19.29
CA ASP A 238 2.42 -0.63 18.92
C ASP A 238 1.16 -1.15 18.22
N LEU A 239 -0.04 -0.82 18.69
CA LEU A 239 -1.29 -1.19 18.06
C LEU A 239 -1.43 -0.64 16.62
N SER A 240 -1.01 0.61 16.38
CA SER A 240 -1.07 1.22 15.05
C SER A 240 -0.07 0.63 14.05
N ARG A 241 0.90 -0.15 14.56
CA ARG A 241 1.95 -0.80 13.77
C ARG A 241 1.72 -2.29 13.55
N ILE A 242 0.71 -2.89 14.20
CA ILE A 242 0.33 -4.28 13.95
C ILE A 242 -0.79 -4.32 12.93
N ALA A 243 -0.45 -4.88 11.77
CA ALA A 243 -1.32 -5.20 10.66
C ALA A 243 -1.60 -6.71 10.63
N CYS A 244 -2.32 -7.16 9.63
CA CYS A 244 -2.57 -8.58 9.43
C CYS A 244 -2.28 -9.00 7.98
N HIS A 245 -1.98 -10.29 7.77
CA HIS A 245 -1.90 -10.89 6.43
C HIS A 245 -2.76 -12.15 6.37
N ASN A 246 -3.33 -12.42 5.20
CA ASN A 246 -4.22 -13.55 4.96
C ASN A 246 -3.62 -14.47 3.90
N ASP A 247 -3.14 -15.63 4.32
CA ASP A 247 -2.46 -16.57 3.42
C ASP A 247 -3.40 -17.69 2.89
N CYS A 248 -4.73 -17.54 3.11
CA CYS A 248 -5.76 -18.41 2.54
C CYS A 248 -7.01 -17.63 2.09
N PHE A 249 -6.79 -16.49 1.47
CA PHE A 249 -7.85 -15.58 1.02
C PHE A 249 -8.85 -16.28 0.10
N LEU A 250 -10.14 -16.21 0.45
CA LEU A 250 -11.27 -16.79 -0.28
C LEU A 250 -11.27 -18.32 -0.41
N ALA A 251 -10.54 -19.02 0.45
CA ALA A 251 -10.49 -20.48 0.41
C ALA A 251 -11.80 -21.14 0.89
N ASP A 252 -12.50 -20.49 1.80
CA ASP A 252 -13.85 -20.81 2.29
C ASP A 252 -14.45 -19.57 3.00
N GLY A 253 -15.56 -19.74 3.71
CA GLY A 253 -16.24 -18.63 4.42
C GLY A 253 -15.47 -18.05 5.61
N SER A 254 -14.40 -18.74 6.09
CA SER A 254 -13.54 -18.33 7.19
C SER A 254 -12.09 -18.01 6.73
N ASP A 255 -11.82 -18.14 5.42
CA ASP A 255 -10.47 -18.12 4.84
C ASP A 255 -9.55 -19.12 5.56
N MET A 256 -10.00 -20.38 5.64
CA MET A 256 -9.30 -21.51 6.31
C MET A 256 -8.91 -21.18 7.76
N GLY A 257 -9.84 -20.58 8.53
CA GLY A 257 -9.62 -20.22 9.93
C GLY A 257 -8.83 -18.93 10.14
N THR A 258 -8.65 -18.11 9.11
CA THR A 258 -8.15 -16.74 9.28
C THR A 258 -9.09 -15.92 10.14
N PHE A 259 -10.39 -16.17 10.04
CA PHE A 259 -11.43 -15.57 10.85
C PHE A 259 -12.16 -16.65 11.69
N GLU A 260 -12.22 -16.45 13.00
CA GLU A 260 -12.94 -17.32 13.91
C GLU A 260 -14.38 -16.84 14.14
N SER A 261 -14.68 -15.58 13.78
CA SER A 261 -16.00 -14.98 14.00
C SER A 261 -16.31 -13.82 13.04
N ALA A 262 -17.61 -13.51 12.92
CA ALA A 262 -18.06 -12.32 12.19
C ALA A 262 -17.60 -11.01 12.84
N GLN A 263 -17.31 -11.00 14.14
CA GLN A 263 -16.76 -9.85 14.86
C GLN A 263 -15.33 -9.59 14.45
N GLU A 264 -14.51 -10.62 14.26
CA GLU A 264 -13.14 -10.49 13.74
C GLU A 264 -13.12 -10.01 12.30
N MET A 265 -14.07 -10.47 11.46
CA MET A 265 -14.22 -9.93 10.10
C MET A 265 -14.51 -8.42 10.11
N LYS A 266 -15.35 -7.94 11.03
CA LYS A 266 -15.64 -6.50 11.19
C LYS A 266 -14.42 -5.74 11.72
N PHE A 267 -13.74 -6.31 12.72
CA PHE A 267 -12.50 -5.75 13.24
C PHE A 267 -11.48 -5.55 12.11
N TRP A 268 -11.20 -6.60 11.34
CA TRP A 268 -10.26 -6.53 10.22
C TRP A 268 -10.66 -5.51 9.15
N GLN A 269 -11.95 -5.49 8.77
CA GLN A 269 -12.46 -4.53 7.79
C GLN A 269 -12.21 -3.07 8.21
N GLN A 270 -12.34 -2.76 9.50
CA GLN A 270 -12.10 -1.41 10.02
C GLN A 270 -10.60 -1.12 10.17
N ASP A 271 -9.86 -2.07 10.72
CA ASP A 271 -8.45 -1.92 11.06
C ASP A 271 -7.56 -1.86 9.80
N SER A 272 -7.85 -2.68 8.78
CA SER A 272 -7.12 -2.72 7.51
C SER A 272 -7.21 -1.43 6.69
N ARG A 273 -8.15 -0.55 6.99
CA ARG A 273 -8.20 0.80 6.38
C ARG A 273 -6.95 1.62 6.69
N TYR A 274 -6.29 1.33 7.80
CA TYR A 274 -5.17 2.09 8.36
C TYR A 274 -3.87 1.29 8.44
N THR A 275 -3.91 0.02 8.09
CA THR A 275 -2.76 -0.89 8.21
C THR A 275 -2.52 -1.62 6.90
N ALA A 276 -1.32 -2.20 6.78
CA ALA A 276 -1.01 -3.09 5.66
C ALA A 276 -2.01 -4.23 5.58
N MET A 277 -2.45 -4.58 4.39
CA MET A 277 -3.28 -5.74 4.12
C MET A 277 -2.83 -6.42 2.84
N GLY A 278 -2.56 -7.71 2.93
CA GLY A 278 -2.19 -8.55 1.81
C GLY A 278 -2.00 -10.00 2.22
N GLY A 279 -1.46 -10.80 1.34
CA GLY A 279 -1.27 -12.24 1.56
C GLY A 279 -1.36 -13.03 0.27
N GLU A 280 -2.01 -14.18 0.34
CA GLU A 280 -2.16 -15.09 -0.81
C GLU A 280 -3.47 -15.88 -0.74
N THR A 281 -3.85 -16.47 -1.87
CA THR A 281 -4.90 -17.51 -1.92
C THR A 281 -4.27 -18.86 -1.63
N CYS A 282 -5.03 -19.86 -1.15
CA CYS A 282 -4.46 -21.18 -0.88
C CYS A 282 -5.16 -22.33 -1.62
N GLN A 283 -6.40 -22.15 -2.01
CA GLN A 283 -7.17 -23.13 -2.81
C GLN A 283 -8.34 -22.47 -3.54
N PRO A 284 -8.80 -23.05 -4.68
CA PRO A 284 -10.04 -22.65 -5.32
C PRO A 284 -11.25 -22.98 -4.46
N SER A 285 -12.28 -22.14 -4.50
CA SER A 285 -13.55 -22.35 -3.84
C SER A 285 -14.68 -21.58 -4.55
N SER A 286 -15.93 -21.74 -4.10
CA SER A 286 -17.03 -20.91 -4.55
C SER A 286 -16.92 -19.45 -4.10
N TYR A 287 -16.02 -19.13 -3.16
CA TYR A 287 -15.76 -17.77 -2.70
C TYR A 287 -14.72 -17.05 -3.56
N SER A 288 -13.88 -17.78 -4.33
CA SER A 288 -12.78 -17.23 -5.09
C SER A 288 -13.17 -16.76 -6.50
N ASP A 289 -14.48 -16.69 -6.84
CA ASP A 289 -14.92 -16.13 -8.13
C ASP A 289 -14.57 -14.63 -8.25
N CYS A 290 -14.46 -14.14 -9.50
CA CYS A 290 -14.07 -12.76 -9.81
C CYS A 290 -14.88 -11.70 -9.07
N SER A 291 -16.20 -11.85 -9.06
CA SER A 291 -17.12 -10.86 -8.49
C SER A 291 -16.90 -10.71 -6.99
N ASN A 292 -16.86 -11.85 -6.28
CA ASN A 292 -16.62 -11.83 -4.84
C ASN A 292 -15.18 -11.41 -4.51
N ALA A 293 -14.19 -11.84 -5.29
CA ALA A 293 -12.79 -11.44 -5.08
C ALA A 293 -12.62 -9.91 -5.09
N LEU A 294 -13.17 -9.22 -6.08
CA LEU A 294 -13.13 -7.76 -6.17
C LEU A 294 -13.83 -7.09 -4.98
N ILE A 295 -15.02 -7.57 -4.60
CA ILE A 295 -15.78 -7.05 -3.46
C ILE A 295 -14.99 -7.23 -2.15
N GLN A 296 -14.40 -8.41 -1.92
CA GLN A 296 -13.67 -8.68 -0.69
C GLN A 296 -12.33 -7.93 -0.64
N MET A 297 -11.62 -7.81 -1.77
CA MET A 297 -10.39 -7.01 -1.84
C MET A 297 -10.65 -5.54 -1.53
N GLN A 298 -11.72 -4.97 -2.07
CA GLN A 298 -12.14 -3.60 -1.76
C GLN A 298 -12.57 -3.46 -0.30
N LYS A 299 -13.36 -4.40 0.22
CA LYS A 299 -13.87 -4.40 1.59
C LYS A 299 -12.76 -4.43 2.64
N TYR A 300 -11.70 -5.20 2.40
CA TYR A 300 -10.58 -5.39 3.32
C TYR A 300 -9.32 -4.61 2.93
N HIS A 301 -9.43 -3.64 2.02
CA HIS A 301 -8.36 -2.69 1.65
C HIS A 301 -7.06 -3.37 1.20
N TRP A 302 -7.17 -4.38 0.33
CA TRP A 302 -6.01 -5.15 -0.12
C TRP A 302 -4.98 -4.27 -0.84
N SER A 303 -3.75 -4.35 -0.38
CA SER A 303 -2.62 -3.58 -0.91
C SER A 303 -1.69 -4.42 -1.79
N TYR A 304 -1.52 -5.70 -1.47
CA TYR A 304 -0.59 -6.61 -2.16
C TYR A 304 -1.07 -8.06 -2.12
N LEU A 305 -0.76 -8.84 -3.18
CA LEU A 305 -1.21 -10.21 -3.31
C LEU A 305 -0.14 -11.07 -4.03
N ASN A 306 0.06 -12.32 -3.59
CA ASN A 306 0.96 -13.27 -4.25
C ASN A 306 0.43 -13.61 -5.65
N SER A 307 1.25 -13.38 -6.69
CA SER A 307 0.89 -13.67 -8.07
C SER A 307 1.06 -15.14 -8.46
N GLY A 308 1.76 -15.94 -7.64
CA GLY A 308 2.11 -17.34 -7.93
C GLY A 308 1.32 -18.35 -7.12
N TYR A 309 0.60 -17.94 -6.07
CA TYR A 309 -0.08 -18.87 -5.18
C TYR A 309 -1.46 -18.33 -4.73
N ASN A 310 -2.55 -19.13 -4.82
CA ASN A 310 -2.62 -20.45 -5.43
C ASN A 310 -2.76 -20.30 -6.96
N GLY A 311 -1.94 -21.05 -7.73
CA GLY A 311 -1.92 -20.93 -9.19
C GLY A 311 -3.26 -21.21 -9.88
N SER A 312 -4.10 -22.08 -9.32
CA SER A 312 -5.43 -22.36 -9.89
C SER A 312 -6.37 -21.18 -9.73
N VAL A 313 -6.36 -20.50 -8.57
CA VAL A 313 -7.18 -19.29 -8.33
C VAL A 313 -6.72 -18.14 -9.22
N ILE A 314 -5.41 -17.91 -9.30
CA ILE A 314 -4.84 -16.85 -10.15
C ILE A 314 -5.16 -17.09 -11.63
N ASN A 315 -5.07 -18.34 -12.10
CA ASN A 315 -5.42 -18.69 -13.48
C ASN A 315 -6.93 -18.53 -13.74
N ASP A 316 -7.78 -18.85 -12.76
CA ASP A 316 -9.23 -18.66 -12.88
C ASP A 316 -9.58 -17.17 -13.04
N TRP A 317 -8.97 -16.27 -12.26
CA TRP A 317 -9.14 -14.82 -12.42
C TRP A 317 -8.64 -14.30 -13.76
N LEU A 318 -7.56 -14.89 -14.30
CA LEU A 318 -7.05 -14.55 -15.63
C LEU A 318 -8.05 -14.95 -16.72
N ILE A 319 -8.57 -16.19 -16.68
CA ILE A 319 -9.52 -16.73 -17.67
C ILE A 319 -10.86 -15.98 -17.61
N ASN A 320 -11.35 -15.67 -16.41
CA ASN A 320 -12.61 -14.96 -16.20
C ASN A 320 -12.50 -13.42 -16.36
N GLY A 321 -11.29 -12.91 -16.64
CA GLY A 321 -11.07 -11.53 -17.10
C GLY A 321 -11.01 -10.48 -16.00
N CYS A 322 -10.96 -10.82 -14.69
CA CYS A 322 -10.86 -9.84 -13.61
C CYS A 322 -9.42 -9.52 -13.16
N MET A 323 -8.43 -10.23 -13.66
CA MET A 323 -7.04 -10.04 -13.27
C MET A 323 -6.55 -8.58 -13.47
N ASP A 324 -6.97 -7.93 -14.55
CA ASP A 324 -6.57 -6.55 -14.86
C ASP A 324 -7.19 -5.56 -13.85
N GLU A 325 -8.46 -5.76 -13.49
CA GLU A 325 -9.15 -4.96 -12.47
C GLU A 325 -8.52 -5.16 -11.09
N ILE A 326 -8.21 -6.40 -10.71
CA ILE A 326 -7.48 -6.71 -9.48
C ILE A 326 -6.12 -5.99 -9.46
N ASN A 327 -5.35 -6.08 -10.56
CA ASN A 327 -4.04 -5.44 -10.65
C ASN A 327 -4.12 -3.90 -10.52
N LYS A 328 -5.13 -3.28 -11.13
CA LYS A 328 -5.38 -1.84 -11.00
C LYS A 328 -5.82 -1.46 -9.59
N GLY A 329 -6.64 -2.30 -8.95
CA GLY A 329 -7.25 -2.05 -7.65
C GLY A 329 -6.32 -2.27 -6.45
N LEU A 330 -5.43 -3.29 -6.48
CA LEU A 330 -4.54 -3.60 -5.36
C LEU A 330 -3.74 -2.36 -4.92
N GLY A 331 -3.84 -2.00 -3.65
CA GLY A 331 -3.22 -0.82 -3.07
C GLY A 331 -3.89 0.49 -3.48
N TYR A 332 -3.11 1.55 -3.52
CA TYR A 332 -3.57 2.87 -3.93
C TYR A 332 -3.50 3.05 -5.46
N ARG A 333 -4.42 3.87 -5.99
CA ARG A 333 -4.39 4.34 -7.39
C ARG A 333 -4.87 5.79 -7.42
N PHE A 334 -3.94 6.72 -7.41
CA PHE A 334 -4.24 8.14 -7.36
C PHE A 334 -4.47 8.72 -8.74
N VAL A 335 -5.62 9.40 -8.91
CA VAL A 335 -6.04 10.08 -10.13
C VAL A 335 -6.18 11.57 -9.84
N LEU A 336 -5.39 12.39 -10.49
CA LEU A 336 -5.56 13.84 -10.50
C LEU A 336 -6.73 14.20 -11.41
N THR A 337 -7.76 14.88 -10.89
CA THR A 337 -8.96 15.21 -11.65
C THR A 337 -8.91 16.62 -12.22
N GLN A 338 -8.47 17.58 -11.39
CA GLN A 338 -8.28 18.97 -11.85
C GLN A 338 -7.22 19.69 -11.02
N GLY A 339 -6.72 20.79 -11.58
CA GLY A 339 -5.89 21.77 -10.90
C GLY A 339 -6.37 23.19 -11.20
N LYS A 340 -6.28 24.07 -10.21
CA LYS A 340 -6.45 25.53 -10.37
C LYS A 340 -5.14 26.20 -9.98
N PHE A 341 -4.64 27.08 -10.81
CA PHE A 341 -3.31 27.69 -10.64
C PHE A 341 -3.36 29.18 -10.87
N THR A 342 -2.48 29.94 -10.22
CA THR A 342 -2.28 31.36 -10.53
C THR A 342 -2.08 31.54 -12.04
N GLN A 343 -2.98 32.28 -12.71
CA GLN A 343 -3.02 32.40 -14.17
C GLN A 343 -1.82 33.20 -14.74
N LYS A 344 -1.38 34.23 -14.04
CA LYS A 344 -0.25 35.10 -14.44
C LYS A 344 0.72 35.19 -13.27
N PRO A 345 1.60 34.20 -13.08
CA PRO A 345 2.55 34.24 -11.98
C PRO A 345 3.57 35.35 -12.19
N VAL A 346 3.90 36.07 -11.09
CA VAL A 346 4.84 37.18 -11.06
C VAL A 346 5.90 36.89 -10.01
N ALA A 347 7.17 37.11 -10.34
CA ALA A 347 8.30 36.98 -9.42
C ALA A 347 8.08 37.90 -8.20
N GLY A 348 8.40 37.40 -7.01
CA GLY A 348 8.15 38.08 -5.73
C GLY A 348 6.73 37.90 -5.20
N ASN A 349 5.77 37.45 -6.00
CA ASN A 349 4.37 37.24 -5.59
C ASN A 349 4.07 35.77 -5.27
N THR A 350 2.93 35.54 -4.61
CA THR A 350 2.47 34.19 -4.27
C THR A 350 1.88 33.49 -5.50
N PHE A 351 2.43 32.33 -5.83
CA PHE A 351 1.83 31.33 -6.69
C PHE A 351 0.93 30.43 -5.83
N SER A 352 -0.30 30.21 -6.25
CA SER A 352 -1.26 29.33 -5.60
C SER A 352 -1.63 28.19 -6.55
N ALA A 353 -1.76 26.99 -6.00
CA ALA A 353 -2.30 25.84 -6.67
C ALA A 353 -3.29 25.10 -5.75
N GLU A 354 -4.43 24.70 -6.32
CA GLU A 354 -5.41 23.82 -5.69
C GLU A 354 -5.59 22.62 -6.61
N LEU A 355 -5.29 21.41 -6.11
CA LEU A 355 -5.37 20.16 -6.86
C LEU A 355 -6.46 19.27 -6.26
N SER A 356 -7.26 18.63 -7.11
CA SER A 356 -8.21 17.58 -6.70
C SER A 356 -7.69 16.23 -7.12
N ILE A 357 -7.56 15.31 -6.16
CA ILE A 357 -7.04 13.95 -6.37
C ILE A 357 -8.03 12.92 -5.82
N LYS A 358 -8.28 11.85 -6.57
CA LYS A 358 -9.07 10.69 -6.14
C LYS A 358 -8.16 9.50 -5.88
N ASN A 359 -8.56 8.64 -4.94
CA ASN A 359 -7.99 7.30 -4.81
C ASN A 359 -9.01 6.26 -5.29
N VAL A 360 -8.75 5.67 -6.44
CA VAL A 360 -9.61 4.65 -7.06
C VAL A 360 -9.07 3.22 -6.88
N GLY A 361 -8.03 3.06 -6.06
CA GLY A 361 -7.53 1.76 -5.63
C GLY A 361 -8.31 1.20 -4.44
N PHE A 362 -7.93 0.02 -3.94
CA PHE A 362 -8.59 -0.64 -2.82
C PHE A 362 -8.11 -0.13 -1.45
N SER A 363 -6.93 0.48 -1.35
CA SER A 363 -6.39 1.02 -0.11
C SER A 363 -5.65 2.34 -0.29
N SER A 364 -5.22 2.97 0.81
CA SER A 364 -4.22 4.04 0.80
C SER A 364 -2.80 3.47 1.01
N PRO A 365 -1.72 4.22 0.77
CA PRO A 365 -0.41 3.87 1.29
C PRO A 365 -0.47 3.82 2.82
N PHE A 366 0.31 2.95 3.45
CA PHE A 366 0.42 2.94 4.91
C PHE A 366 1.82 3.32 5.41
N ASN A 367 2.83 3.30 4.55
CA ASN A 367 4.13 3.90 4.83
C ASN A 367 4.12 5.40 4.51
N PRO A 368 4.89 6.22 5.24
CA PRO A 368 4.97 7.66 5.00
C PRO A 368 5.40 7.99 3.57
N ARG A 369 4.82 9.07 3.01
CA ARG A 369 5.19 9.64 1.72
C ARG A 369 5.23 11.15 1.81
N ASN A 370 6.30 11.77 1.30
CA ASN A 370 6.31 13.20 1.10
C ASN A 370 5.41 13.57 -0.09
N VAL A 371 4.88 14.78 -0.05
CA VAL A 371 4.22 15.42 -1.20
C VAL A 371 4.91 16.74 -1.45
N GLU A 372 5.35 16.95 -2.69
CA GLU A 372 6.17 18.09 -3.05
C GLU A 372 5.66 18.70 -4.36
N MET A 373 5.58 20.02 -4.41
CA MET A 373 5.44 20.76 -5.66
C MET A 373 6.82 21.20 -6.12
N ILE A 374 7.14 20.90 -7.36
CA ILE A 374 8.47 21.15 -7.92
C ILE A 374 8.34 22.07 -9.13
N PHE A 375 9.12 23.14 -9.12
CA PHE A 375 9.33 24.04 -10.26
C PHE A 375 10.67 23.70 -10.87
N SER A 376 10.70 23.21 -12.10
CA SER A 376 11.92 22.86 -12.84
C SER A 376 12.07 23.76 -14.05
N SER A 377 13.15 24.52 -14.14
CA SER A 377 13.44 25.39 -15.30
C SER A 377 13.53 24.55 -16.58
N LYS A 378 12.99 25.08 -17.66
CA LYS A 378 13.06 24.42 -18.98
C LYS A 378 14.41 24.53 -19.65
N THR A 379 15.23 25.46 -19.23
CA THR A 379 16.53 25.78 -19.86
C THR A 379 17.73 25.40 -19.00
N ASP A 380 17.54 25.25 -17.69
CA ASP A 380 18.62 24.93 -16.74
C ASP A 380 18.14 23.87 -15.74
N SER A 381 18.66 22.66 -15.84
CA SER A 381 18.29 21.54 -14.96
C SER A 381 18.69 21.72 -13.49
N THR A 382 19.58 22.67 -13.19
CA THR A 382 20.01 23.01 -11.84
C THR A 382 19.10 24.05 -11.18
N ASP A 383 18.37 24.85 -11.99
CA ASP A 383 17.41 25.86 -11.52
C ASP A 383 16.07 25.17 -11.17
N LYS A 384 15.99 24.72 -9.93
CA LYS A 384 14.88 23.90 -9.41
C LYS A 384 14.49 24.35 -8.01
N TYR A 385 13.18 24.48 -7.77
CA TYR A 385 12.61 24.83 -6.45
C TYR A 385 11.68 23.71 -5.99
N ILE A 386 11.84 23.29 -4.74
CA ILE A 386 11.07 22.21 -4.12
C ILE A 386 10.27 22.78 -2.96
N VAL A 387 8.96 22.64 -3.02
CA VAL A 387 8.02 23.10 -2.00
C VAL A 387 7.35 21.87 -1.37
N LYS A 388 7.65 21.59 -0.12
CA LYS A 388 6.97 20.53 0.63
C LYS A 388 5.54 20.97 0.95
N LEU A 389 4.59 20.07 0.74
CA LEU A 389 3.17 20.30 1.00
C LEU A 389 2.77 19.60 2.29
N ASP A 390 1.96 20.27 3.09
CA ASP A 390 1.43 19.72 4.35
C ASP A 390 0.19 18.85 4.05
N CYS A 391 0.44 17.65 3.60
CA CYS A 391 -0.59 16.63 3.39
C CYS A 391 0.04 15.22 3.49
N ASP A 392 -0.79 14.27 3.90
CA ASP A 392 -0.36 12.89 4.12
C ASP A 392 -1.16 11.93 3.23
N PRO A 393 -0.52 11.33 2.19
CA PRO A 393 -1.19 10.38 1.29
C PRO A 393 -1.79 9.15 1.98
N ARG A 394 -1.36 8.83 3.20
CA ARG A 394 -1.96 7.75 4.01
C ARG A 394 -3.40 8.04 4.40
N GLN A 395 -3.80 9.33 4.39
CA GLN A 395 -5.16 9.78 4.65
C GLN A 395 -6.02 9.86 3.36
N TRP A 396 -5.46 9.54 2.20
CA TRP A 396 -6.21 9.50 0.93
C TRP A 396 -6.83 8.12 0.73
N PHE A 397 -7.88 7.85 1.51
CA PHE A 397 -8.53 6.54 1.55
C PHE A 397 -9.21 6.17 0.23
N ALA A 398 -9.34 4.88 -0.01
CA ALA A 398 -10.03 4.31 -1.18
C ALA A 398 -11.44 4.90 -1.34
N GLY A 399 -11.81 5.24 -2.58
CA GLY A 399 -13.10 5.85 -2.93
C GLY A 399 -13.26 7.32 -2.57
N GLY A 400 -12.25 7.94 -1.91
CA GLY A 400 -12.28 9.36 -1.51
C GLY A 400 -11.73 10.30 -2.58
N GLU A 401 -12.13 11.59 -2.46
CA GLU A 401 -11.56 12.71 -3.22
C GLU A 401 -10.98 13.73 -2.23
N TYR A 402 -9.78 14.23 -2.53
CA TYR A 402 -8.98 15.05 -1.62
C TYR A 402 -8.46 16.29 -2.32
N SER A 403 -8.34 17.39 -1.57
CA SER A 403 -7.75 18.64 -2.05
C SER A 403 -6.32 18.80 -1.53
N ILE A 404 -5.41 19.16 -2.42
CA ILE A 404 -4.03 19.53 -2.10
C ILE A 404 -3.88 21.01 -2.40
N ASN A 405 -3.56 21.81 -1.38
CA ASN A 405 -3.39 23.25 -1.50
C ASN A 405 -1.92 23.61 -1.37
N ALA A 406 -1.40 24.37 -2.32
CA ALA A 406 -0.04 24.88 -2.30
C ALA A 406 -0.04 26.39 -2.44
N LYS A 407 0.81 27.08 -1.65
CA LYS A 407 1.14 28.48 -1.79
C LYS A 407 2.64 28.63 -1.68
N TYR A 408 3.24 29.34 -2.64
CA TYR A 408 4.67 29.57 -2.68
C TYR A 408 4.99 30.94 -3.22
N THR A 409 5.80 31.72 -2.50
CA THR A 409 6.29 33.00 -3.00
C THR A 409 7.38 32.74 -4.01
N LEU A 410 7.15 33.09 -5.28
CA LEU A 410 8.10 32.87 -6.36
C LEU A 410 9.35 33.74 -6.16
N PRO A 411 10.55 33.17 -6.12
CA PRO A 411 11.80 33.93 -6.06
C PRO A 411 11.93 34.93 -7.21
N VAL A 412 12.60 36.05 -6.95
CA VAL A 412 12.80 37.10 -7.96
C VAL A 412 13.65 36.62 -9.14
N GLU A 413 14.51 35.62 -8.92
CA GLU A 413 15.36 34.98 -9.90
C GLU A 413 14.60 34.15 -10.96
N MET A 414 13.33 33.86 -10.69
CA MET A 414 12.44 33.17 -11.64
C MET A 414 11.90 34.09 -12.73
N LYS A 415 12.08 35.41 -12.59
CA LYS A 415 11.53 36.41 -13.53
C LYS A 415 12.03 36.19 -14.96
N GLY A 416 11.10 36.20 -15.92
CA GLY A 416 11.35 36.02 -17.34
C GLY A 416 11.67 34.59 -17.77
N LYS A 417 11.54 33.61 -16.88
CA LYS A 417 11.85 32.20 -17.17
C LYS A 417 10.59 31.33 -17.23
N GLU A 418 10.71 30.19 -17.90
CA GLU A 418 9.69 29.16 -17.96
C GLU A 418 10.03 27.99 -17.04
N TYR A 419 9.00 27.50 -16.32
CA TYR A 419 9.11 26.36 -15.41
C TYR A 419 8.03 25.33 -15.68
N ASP A 420 8.43 24.05 -15.70
CA ASP A 420 7.49 22.95 -15.52
C ASP A 420 7.17 22.80 -14.03
N VAL A 421 5.88 22.93 -13.70
CA VAL A 421 5.37 22.70 -12.35
C VAL A 421 4.90 21.25 -12.27
N SER A 422 5.40 20.49 -11.31
CA SER A 422 5.13 19.07 -11.13
C SER A 422 4.75 18.73 -9.71
N LEU A 423 3.95 17.68 -9.53
CA LEU A 423 3.71 17.04 -8.24
C LEU A 423 4.66 15.84 -8.11
N ASN A 424 5.34 15.73 -6.99
CA ASN A 424 6.21 14.63 -6.64
C ASN A 424 5.73 13.96 -5.35
N LEU A 425 5.67 12.63 -5.35
CA LEU A 425 5.38 11.83 -4.17
C LEU A 425 6.51 10.82 -3.96
N PRO A 426 7.71 11.29 -3.58
CA PRO A 426 8.90 10.46 -3.45
C PRO A 426 8.84 9.56 -2.23
N ASP A 427 9.69 8.54 -2.18
CA ASP A 427 10.00 7.87 -0.93
C ASP A 427 10.67 8.86 0.04
N PRO A 428 10.32 8.89 1.34
CA PRO A 428 10.91 9.84 2.27
C PRO A 428 12.36 9.50 2.67
N ARG A 429 12.84 8.29 2.38
CA ARG A 429 14.20 7.85 2.73
C ARG A 429 15.21 8.42 1.75
N THR A 430 16.27 9.02 2.27
CA THR A 430 17.32 9.69 1.46
C THR A 430 17.99 8.76 0.46
N THR A 431 18.09 7.47 0.76
CA THR A 431 18.58 6.43 -0.14
C THR A 431 17.70 6.19 -1.38
N LEU A 432 16.42 6.58 -1.32
CA LEU A 432 15.41 6.29 -2.34
C LEU A 432 14.75 7.54 -2.92
N SER A 433 14.78 8.68 -2.22
CA SER A 433 14.01 9.89 -2.55
C SER A 433 14.28 10.49 -3.93
N ASN A 434 15.50 10.32 -4.45
CA ASN A 434 15.91 10.80 -5.76
C ASN A 434 15.81 9.75 -6.87
N ARG A 435 15.19 8.60 -6.57
CA ARG A 435 15.06 7.48 -7.51
C ARG A 435 13.64 7.42 -8.05
N PRO A 436 13.44 7.65 -9.37
CA PRO A 436 12.11 7.71 -9.99
C PRO A 436 11.23 6.49 -9.73
N GLU A 437 11.83 5.31 -9.66
CA GLU A 437 11.12 4.05 -9.44
C GLU A 437 10.50 3.90 -8.04
N TYR A 438 10.85 4.77 -7.10
CA TYR A 438 10.25 4.83 -5.77
C TYR A 438 9.31 6.04 -5.58
N SER A 439 9.11 6.86 -6.62
CA SER A 439 8.09 7.91 -6.64
C SER A 439 6.75 7.39 -7.15
N ILE A 440 5.65 7.96 -6.69
CA ILE A 440 4.29 7.57 -7.11
C ILE A 440 3.95 8.24 -8.45
N HIS A 441 3.64 7.41 -9.43
CA HIS A 441 3.05 7.79 -10.71
C HIS A 441 1.53 7.92 -10.55
N LEU A 442 0.97 9.11 -10.81
CA LEU A 442 -0.48 9.34 -10.84
C LEU A 442 -1.10 8.64 -12.05
N ALA A 443 -2.29 8.08 -11.87
CA ALA A 443 -3.00 7.34 -12.92
C ALA A 443 -3.64 8.30 -13.95
N ASN A 444 -2.82 9.12 -14.59
CA ASN A 444 -3.22 10.11 -15.57
C ASN A 444 -2.44 9.99 -16.88
N VAL A 445 -3.09 10.36 -17.98
CA VAL A 445 -2.46 10.39 -19.31
C VAL A 445 -1.52 11.59 -19.39
N ASN A 446 -0.30 11.37 -19.91
CA ASN A 446 0.68 12.42 -20.24
C ASN A 446 1.19 13.30 -19.06
N VAL A 447 1.07 12.84 -17.82
CA VAL A 447 1.61 13.59 -16.66
C VAL A 447 2.96 13.04 -16.18
N TRP A 448 3.22 11.74 -16.32
CA TRP A 448 4.38 11.08 -15.75
C TRP A 448 5.65 11.21 -16.58
N SER A 449 6.74 11.54 -15.93
CA SER A 449 8.10 11.50 -16.49
C SER A 449 8.89 10.34 -15.88
N LYS A 450 9.12 9.29 -16.65
CA LYS A 450 9.87 8.10 -16.20
C LYS A 450 11.32 8.42 -15.79
N SER A 451 11.94 9.42 -16.41
CA SER A 451 13.33 9.80 -16.15
C SER A 451 13.52 10.59 -14.85
N THR A 452 12.48 11.33 -14.44
CA THR A 452 12.55 12.20 -13.24
C THR A 452 11.71 11.72 -12.07
N GLY A 453 10.71 10.85 -12.29
CA GLY A 453 9.73 10.44 -11.27
C GLY A 453 8.73 11.52 -10.92
N LEU A 454 8.54 12.52 -11.78
CA LEU A 454 7.65 13.66 -11.55
C LEU A 454 6.37 13.54 -12.34
N ASN A 455 5.26 14.01 -11.74
CA ASN A 455 3.96 14.15 -12.39
C ASN A 455 3.77 15.61 -12.80
N LYS A 456 3.97 15.92 -14.08
CA LYS A 456 3.85 17.28 -14.62
C LYS A 456 2.42 17.76 -14.57
N LEU A 457 2.20 18.95 -14.00
CA LEU A 457 0.91 19.61 -13.87
C LEU A 457 0.66 20.59 -15.03
N LEU A 458 1.57 21.54 -15.21
CA LEU A 458 1.52 22.53 -16.27
C LEU A 458 2.92 23.14 -16.50
N THR A 459 3.01 24.01 -17.50
CA THR A 459 4.16 24.94 -17.68
C THR A 459 3.70 26.35 -17.37
N ILE A 460 4.52 27.13 -16.68
CA ILE A 460 4.29 28.55 -16.38
C ILE A 460 5.42 29.41 -16.91
N THR A 461 5.11 30.65 -17.30
CA THR A 461 6.09 31.73 -17.51
C THR A 461 5.95 32.71 -16.35
N VAL A 462 7.04 33.00 -15.64
CA VAL A 462 7.06 33.91 -14.49
C VAL A 462 7.41 35.33 -14.98
N ASN A 463 6.50 36.28 -14.79
CA ASN A 463 6.64 37.67 -15.21
C ASN A 463 7.46 38.51 -14.23
#